data_bc58c28468cb35cf14655a6aa0a82654
#
_entry.id   bc58c28468cb35cf14655a6aa0a82654
#
_cell.length_a   1.000
_cell.length_b   1.000
_cell.length_c   1.000
_cell.angle_alpha   90.00
_cell.angle_beta   90.00
_cell.angle_gamma   90.00
#
_symmetry.space_group_name_H-M   'P 1'
#
loop_
_entity.id
_entity.type
_entity.pdbx_description
1 polymer ?
#
loop_
_entity_poly.entity_id
_entity_poly.type
_entity_poly.pdbx_seq_one_letter_code
_entity_poly.pdbx_strand_id
1 'polypeptide(L)'
;MEDVRGKTVLVVDDEPNVRMYLQTVLEDAGLDVQTAANGNQALDRMTEKKPDVISLDLVMPKMSGLKFFKYIQKNKDRAGIPVVVVTAHARDELGSEDFEKIKKYKSEECRIFLLEKPVDALTYVDTIRQALGLEPLGSESEERASLRLQVSDAVRAADPESLKKALEILKRR
;
A
#
# COMPACT_ATOMS: atom_id res chain seq x y z
N MET A 1 -5.98 -11.59 11.80
CA MET A 1 -5.80 -10.34 11.03
C MET A 1 -4.49 -9.73 11.46
N GLU A 2 -3.46 -9.78 10.63
CA GLU A 2 -2.19 -9.12 10.96
C GLU A 2 -2.41 -7.62 11.01
N ASP A 3 -2.02 -7.04 12.14
CA ASP A 3 -2.38 -5.68 12.53
C ASP A 3 -1.50 -4.64 11.83
N VAL A 4 -2.10 -3.74 11.07
CA VAL A 4 -1.41 -2.58 10.46
C VAL A 4 -1.20 -1.43 11.45
N ARG A 5 -1.77 -1.52 12.67
CA ARG A 5 -1.69 -0.46 13.69
C ARG A 5 -0.26 -0.13 14.07
N GLY A 6 0.05 1.14 14.07
CA GLY A 6 1.39 1.64 14.35
C GLY A 6 2.39 1.53 13.20
N LYS A 7 1.99 0.96 12.06
CA LYS A 7 2.77 0.99 10.83
C LYS A 7 2.65 2.34 10.14
N THR A 8 3.79 2.92 9.77
CA THR A 8 3.87 4.25 9.19
C THR A 8 4.24 4.17 7.72
N VAL A 9 3.44 4.83 6.87
CA VAL A 9 3.71 5.01 5.44
C VAL A 9 4.09 6.46 5.17
N LEU A 10 5.18 6.69 4.45
CA LEU A 10 5.55 8.01 3.93
C LEU A 10 5.06 8.12 2.48
N VAL A 11 4.07 8.97 2.23
CA VAL A 11 3.54 9.28 0.89
C VAL A 11 4.27 10.50 0.34
N VAL A 12 4.97 10.33 -0.78
CA VAL A 12 5.76 11.37 -1.45
C VAL A 12 5.21 11.58 -2.85
N ASP A 13 4.51 12.68 -3.05
CA ASP A 13 3.85 13.04 -4.30
C ASP A 13 3.69 14.56 -4.37
N ASP A 14 4.00 15.21 -5.48
CA ASP A 14 3.92 16.66 -5.59
C ASP A 14 2.49 17.16 -5.86
N GLU A 15 1.60 16.32 -6.40
CA GLU A 15 0.22 16.65 -6.65
C GLU A 15 -0.63 16.63 -5.35
N PRO A 16 -1.14 17.79 -4.86
CA PRO A 16 -1.84 17.84 -3.57
C PRO A 16 -3.06 16.92 -3.51
N ASN A 17 -3.84 16.83 -4.60
CA ASN A 17 -5.06 16.02 -4.65
C ASN A 17 -4.74 14.52 -4.63
N VAL A 18 -3.72 14.10 -5.37
CA VAL A 18 -3.25 12.70 -5.36
C VAL A 18 -2.70 12.34 -4.00
N ARG A 19 -1.85 13.19 -3.44
CA ARG A 19 -1.27 12.97 -2.09
C ARG A 19 -2.35 12.87 -1.02
N MET A 20 -3.36 13.73 -1.04
CA MET A 20 -4.50 13.69 -0.12
C MET A 20 -5.33 12.40 -0.30
N TYR A 21 -5.61 12.00 -1.54
CA TYR A 21 -6.32 10.74 -1.84
C TYR A 21 -5.57 9.54 -1.28
N LEU A 22 -4.27 9.40 -1.59
CA LEU A 22 -3.44 8.29 -1.12
C LEU A 22 -3.34 8.26 0.41
N GLN A 23 -3.22 9.42 1.05
CA GLN A 23 -3.25 9.55 2.51
C GLN A 23 -4.56 9.04 3.09
N THR A 24 -5.71 9.53 2.61
CA THR A 24 -7.04 9.15 3.11
C THR A 24 -7.26 7.65 3.00
N VAL A 25 -6.91 7.06 1.84
CA VAL A 25 -7.06 5.61 1.60
C VAL A 25 -6.26 4.77 2.60
N LEU A 26 -5.05 5.21 2.94
CA LEU A 26 -4.20 4.48 3.90
C LEU A 26 -4.66 4.68 5.35
N GLU A 27 -5.09 5.89 5.72
CA GLU A 27 -5.64 6.18 7.05
C GLU A 27 -6.94 5.40 7.30
N ASP A 28 -7.82 5.31 6.30
CA ASP A 28 -9.03 4.48 6.35
C ASP A 28 -8.71 2.98 6.51
N ALA A 29 -7.56 2.55 6.00
CA ALA A 29 -7.06 1.19 6.19
C ALA A 29 -6.37 0.97 7.56
N GLY A 30 -6.29 2.01 8.41
CA GLY A 30 -5.74 1.93 9.77
C GLY A 30 -4.22 2.12 9.86
N LEU A 31 -3.58 2.67 8.83
CA LEU A 31 -2.15 2.98 8.80
C LEU A 31 -1.88 4.41 9.29
N ASP A 32 -0.73 4.63 9.92
CA ASP A 32 -0.22 5.98 10.17
C ASP A 32 0.38 6.55 8.88
N VAL A 33 0.07 7.80 8.51
CA VAL A 33 0.57 8.39 7.27
C VAL A 33 1.33 9.68 7.54
N GLN A 34 2.53 9.77 6.96
CA GLN A 34 3.27 11.01 6.79
C GLN A 34 3.23 11.41 5.32
N THR A 35 3.20 12.69 5.01
CA THR A 35 3.16 13.19 3.64
C THR A 35 4.30 14.14 3.34
N ALA A 36 4.77 14.14 2.09
CA ALA A 36 5.77 15.05 1.58
C ALA A 36 5.47 15.41 0.11
N ALA A 37 5.68 16.68 -0.26
CA ALA A 37 5.45 17.18 -1.61
C ALA A 37 6.69 17.11 -2.53
N ASN A 38 7.81 16.64 -2.03
CA ASN A 38 9.07 16.48 -2.78
C ASN A 38 10.08 15.69 -1.93
N GLY A 39 11.19 15.27 -2.55
CA GLY A 39 12.22 14.48 -1.88
C GLY A 39 12.88 15.17 -0.68
N ASN A 40 13.01 16.51 -0.66
CA ASN A 40 13.58 17.21 0.50
C ASN A 40 12.67 17.11 1.72
N GLN A 41 11.38 17.40 1.56
CA GLN A 41 10.39 17.22 2.64
C GLN A 41 10.32 15.75 3.09
N ALA A 42 10.45 14.80 2.17
CA ALA A 42 10.48 13.39 2.52
C ALA A 42 11.67 13.06 3.44
N LEU A 43 12.86 13.62 3.19
CA LEU A 43 14.02 13.45 4.06
C LEU A 43 13.79 14.06 5.46
N ASP A 44 13.14 15.23 5.54
CA ASP A 44 12.78 15.86 6.81
C ASP A 44 11.82 14.98 7.61
N ARG A 45 10.77 14.45 6.96
CA ARG A 45 9.81 13.50 7.59
C ARG A 45 10.48 12.24 8.11
N MET A 46 11.42 11.68 7.35
CA MET A 46 12.17 10.49 7.76
C MET A 46 13.10 10.74 8.96
N THR A 47 13.47 11.99 9.24
CA THR A 47 14.21 12.36 10.45
C THR A 47 13.30 12.47 11.67
N GLU A 48 12.07 12.89 11.50
CA GLU A 48 11.05 12.95 12.57
C GLU A 48 10.60 11.54 12.99
N LYS A 49 10.23 10.71 12.03
CA LYS A 49 9.82 9.31 12.25
C LYS A 49 10.19 8.47 11.03
N LYS A 50 10.97 7.40 11.26
CA LYS A 50 11.32 6.44 10.21
C LYS A 50 10.07 5.69 9.74
N PRO A 51 9.73 5.72 8.43
CA PRO A 51 8.58 4.99 7.92
C PRO A 51 8.90 3.49 7.75
N ASP A 52 7.86 2.65 7.83
CA ASP A 52 7.94 1.22 7.51
C ASP A 52 7.89 0.95 6.00
N VAL A 53 7.22 1.84 5.23
CA VAL A 53 7.10 1.79 3.77
C VAL A 53 7.11 3.22 3.21
N ILE A 54 7.65 3.39 2.01
CA ILE A 54 7.60 4.65 1.25
C ILE A 54 6.76 4.44 -0.01
N SER A 55 5.72 5.26 -0.19
CA SER A 55 4.99 5.43 -1.45
C SER A 55 5.58 6.63 -2.19
N LEU A 56 6.11 6.44 -3.40
CA LEU A 56 6.99 7.40 -4.05
C LEU A 56 6.58 7.67 -5.50
N ASP A 57 6.26 8.94 -5.81
CA ASP A 57 6.23 9.39 -7.19
C ASP A 57 7.66 9.66 -7.71
N LEU A 58 7.92 9.29 -8.95
CA LEU A 58 9.24 9.49 -9.59
C LEU A 58 9.41 10.90 -10.17
N VAL A 59 8.34 11.46 -10.74
CA VAL A 59 8.39 12.74 -11.46
C VAL A 59 7.86 13.85 -10.57
N MET A 60 8.78 14.51 -9.87
CA MET A 60 8.46 15.61 -8.96
C MET A 60 9.43 16.77 -9.16
N PRO A 61 8.99 18.03 -8.91
CA PRO A 61 9.89 19.20 -8.92
C PRO A 61 10.87 19.18 -7.76
N LYS A 62 11.91 20.00 -7.84
CA LYS A 62 12.98 20.20 -6.84
C LYS A 62 13.87 18.96 -6.68
N MET A 63 13.42 17.93 -6.00
CA MET A 63 14.11 16.65 -5.89
C MET A 63 13.20 15.55 -6.44
N SER A 64 13.59 14.95 -7.59
CA SER A 64 12.86 13.84 -8.20
C SER A 64 12.87 12.59 -7.30
N GLY A 65 11.87 11.74 -7.48
CA GLY A 65 11.78 10.49 -6.72
C GLY A 65 13.00 9.60 -6.90
N LEU A 66 13.56 9.51 -8.11
CA LEU A 66 14.81 8.76 -8.33
C LEU A 66 15.99 9.31 -7.53
N LYS A 67 16.14 10.65 -7.44
CA LYS A 67 17.21 11.26 -6.67
C LYS A 67 17.04 11.02 -5.18
N PHE A 68 15.81 11.14 -4.67
CA PHE A 68 15.45 10.79 -3.30
C PHE A 68 15.74 9.30 -3.03
N PHE A 69 15.29 8.40 -3.90
CA PHE A 69 15.53 6.96 -3.76
C PHE A 69 17.04 6.64 -3.67
N LYS A 70 17.86 7.19 -4.58
CA LYS A 70 19.32 7.01 -4.55
C LYS A 70 19.94 7.53 -3.26
N TYR A 71 19.39 8.61 -2.70
CA TYR A 71 19.88 9.18 -1.45
C TYR A 71 19.61 8.25 -0.26
N ILE A 72 18.40 7.70 -0.15
CA ILE A 72 18.07 6.77 0.94
C ILE A 72 18.85 5.45 0.83
N GLN A 73 19.12 4.96 -0.39
CA GLN A 73 19.89 3.73 -0.61
C GLN A 73 21.35 3.83 -0.16
N LYS A 74 21.92 5.01 -0.07
CA LYS A 74 23.28 5.24 0.45
C LYS A 74 23.36 5.14 1.98
N ASN A 75 22.23 5.20 2.67
CA ASN A 75 22.18 5.13 4.12
C ASN A 75 21.71 3.74 4.57
N LYS A 76 22.59 2.99 5.25
CA LYS A 76 22.32 1.61 5.68
C LYS A 76 21.03 1.45 6.51
N ASP A 77 20.70 2.45 7.34
CA ASP A 77 19.50 2.40 8.19
C ASP A 77 18.19 2.61 7.40
N ARG A 78 18.29 3.13 6.17
CA ARG A 78 17.14 3.48 5.31
C ARG A 78 17.05 2.62 4.07
N ALA A 79 18.15 2.02 3.62
CA ALA A 79 18.24 1.26 2.37
C ALA A 79 17.28 0.06 2.32
N GLY A 80 16.99 -0.56 3.46
CA GLY A 80 16.08 -1.70 3.56
C GLY A 80 14.58 -1.33 3.62
N ILE A 81 14.22 -0.03 3.61
CA ILE A 81 12.81 0.37 3.62
C ILE A 81 12.16 0.02 2.28
N PRO A 82 11.06 -0.75 2.27
CA PRO A 82 10.34 -1.07 1.04
C PRO A 82 9.80 0.19 0.35
N VAL A 83 9.84 0.21 -0.98
CA VAL A 83 9.36 1.34 -1.78
C VAL A 83 8.29 0.89 -2.76
N VAL A 84 7.12 1.52 -2.68
CA VAL A 84 6.04 1.40 -3.65
C VAL A 84 6.10 2.63 -4.56
N VAL A 85 6.55 2.43 -5.79
CA VAL A 85 6.58 3.49 -6.81
C VAL A 85 5.19 3.67 -7.37
N VAL A 86 4.63 4.89 -7.29
CA VAL A 86 3.30 5.25 -7.79
C VAL A 86 3.47 6.40 -8.77
N THR A 87 3.45 6.13 -10.08
CA THR A 87 3.77 7.13 -11.08
C THR A 87 2.84 7.09 -12.29
N ALA A 88 2.53 8.26 -12.86
CA ALA A 88 1.80 8.37 -14.12
C ALA A 88 2.67 8.01 -15.35
N HIS A 89 3.99 7.97 -15.18
CA HIS A 89 4.96 7.87 -16.25
C HIS A 89 5.64 6.50 -16.35
N ALA A 90 4.99 5.44 -15.85
CA ALA A 90 5.56 4.08 -15.86
C ALA A 90 5.88 3.57 -17.28
N ARG A 91 5.14 4.06 -18.30
CA ARG A 91 5.28 3.67 -19.70
C ARG A 91 5.94 4.73 -20.60
N ASP A 92 6.15 5.93 -20.09
CA ASP A 92 6.83 7.00 -20.82
C ASP A 92 8.34 6.82 -20.76
N GLU A 93 9.08 7.35 -21.75
CA GLU A 93 10.55 7.20 -21.81
C GLU A 93 11.24 7.64 -20.53
N LEU A 94 10.84 8.78 -19.94
CA LEU A 94 11.43 9.31 -18.70
C LEU A 94 11.11 8.45 -17.48
N GLY A 95 9.87 8.04 -17.30
CA GLY A 95 9.43 7.25 -16.14
C GLY A 95 9.93 5.80 -16.21
N SER A 96 9.94 5.21 -17.43
CA SER A 96 10.45 3.86 -17.64
C SER A 96 11.97 3.77 -17.40
N GLU A 97 12.75 4.75 -17.85
CA GLU A 97 14.18 4.80 -17.58
C GLU A 97 14.49 4.94 -16.08
N ASP A 98 13.78 5.80 -15.38
CA ASP A 98 13.97 6.01 -13.95
C ASP A 98 13.56 4.79 -13.13
N PHE A 99 12.49 4.11 -13.54
CA PHE A 99 12.08 2.86 -12.92
C PHE A 99 13.08 1.72 -13.17
N GLU A 100 13.62 1.58 -14.40
CA GLU A 100 14.67 0.59 -14.69
C GLU A 100 15.94 0.87 -13.88
N LYS A 101 16.28 2.14 -13.63
CA LYS A 101 17.38 2.52 -12.74
C LYS A 101 17.09 2.09 -11.28
N ILE A 102 15.86 2.24 -10.82
CA ILE A 102 15.44 1.81 -9.47
C ILE A 102 15.46 0.30 -9.34
N LYS A 103 14.99 -0.45 -10.34
CA LYS A 103 15.01 -1.92 -10.34
C LYS A 103 16.42 -2.50 -10.11
N LYS A 104 17.47 -1.83 -10.57
CA LYS A 104 18.86 -2.26 -10.34
C LYS A 104 19.26 -2.28 -8.87
N TYR A 105 18.54 -1.56 -8.00
CA TYR A 105 18.74 -1.56 -6.55
C TYR A 105 17.88 -2.59 -5.81
N LYS A 106 17.03 -3.35 -6.54
CA LYS A 106 16.22 -4.40 -5.93
C LYS A 106 17.14 -5.47 -5.33
N SER A 107 17.02 -5.68 -4.03
CA SER A 107 17.72 -6.71 -3.26
C SER A 107 16.72 -7.41 -2.35
N GLU A 108 17.15 -8.47 -1.66
CA GLU A 108 16.35 -9.09 -0.62
C GLU A 108 16.02 -8.11 0.52
N GLU A 109 16.92 -7.13 0.74
CA GLU A 109 16.76 -6.12 1.79
C GLU A 109 15.82 -4.98 1.37
N CYS A 110 15.80 -4.58 0.07
CA CYS A 110 14.95 -3.52 -0.46
C CYS A 110 13.92 -4.07 -1.45
N ARG A 111 12.68 -4.20 -1.01
CA ARG A 111 11.55 -4.61 -1.85
C ARG A 111 10.98 -3.40 -2.58
N ILE A 112 10.83 -3.51 -3.91
CA ILE A 112 10.33 -2.46 -4.78
C ILE A 112 9.09 -2.96 -5.51
N PHE A 113 8.01 -2.20 -5.44
CA PHE A 113 6.74 -2.44 -6.10
C PHE A 113 6.44 -1.28 -7.05
N LEU A 114 5.68 -1.53 -8.11
CA LEU A 114 5.26 -0.51 -9.08
C LEU A 114 3.76 -0.48 -9.20
N LEU A 115 3.19 0.71 -9.11
CA LEU A 115 1.81 1.03 -9.45
C LEU A 115 1.77 2.18 -10.46
N GLU A 116 0.89 2.06 -11.44
CA GLU A 116 0.65 3.10 -12.44
C GLU A 116 -0.60 3.92 -12.06
N LYS A 117 -0.49 5.25 -12.10
CA LYS A 117 -1.64 6.14 -11.89
C LYS A 117 -2.60 6.10 -13.10
N PRO A 118 -3.92 6.15 -12.91
CA PRO A 118 -4.62 6.24 -11.64
C PRO A 118 -4.67 4.90 -10.90
N VAL A 119 -4.44 4.91 -9.60
CA VAL A 119 -4.53 3.71 -8.75
C VAL A 119 -5.88 3.66 -8.03
N ASP A 120 -6.50 2.49 -8.00
CA ASP A 120 -7.66 2.26 -7.14
C ASP A 120 -7.25 1.98 -5.68
N ALA A 121 -8.17 2.28 -4.75
CA ALA A 121 -7.90 2.22 -3.32
C ALA A 121 -7.47 0.81 -2.86
N LEU A 122 -8.15 -0.24 -3.34
CA LEU A 122 -7.89 -1.62 -2.92
C LEU A 122 -6.51 -2.08 -3.37
N THR A 123 -6.19 -1.93 -4.66
CA THR A 123 -4.87 -2.27 -5.22
C THR A 123 -3.76 -1.52 -4.52
N TYR A 124 -3.97 -0.24 -4.19
CA TYR A 124 -2.98 0.56 -3.48
C TYR A 124 -2.72 0.05 -2.06
N VAL A 125 -3.78 -0.15 -1.27
CA VAL A 125 -3.67 -0.68 0.10
C VAL A 125 -3.04 -2.07 0.09
N ASP A 126 -3.46 -2.95 -0.79
CA ASP A 126 -2.91 -4.31 -0.89
C ASP A 126 -1.42 -4.32 -1.23
N THR A 127 -0.98 -3.42 -2.13
CA THR A 127 0.45 -3.29 -2.45
C THR A 127 1.25 -2.77 -1.27
N ILE A 128 0.73 -1.80 -0.51
CA ILE A 128 1.36 -1.32 0.73
C ILE A 128 1.43 -2.44 1.78
N ARG A 129 0.36 -3.23 1.95
CA ARG A 129 0.35 -4.39 2.85
C ARG A 129 1.41 -5.43 2.45
N GLN A 130 1.49 -5.78 1.16
CA GLN A 130 2.54 -6.66 0.65
C GLN A 130 3.94 -6.10 0.91
N ALA A 131 4.13 -4.80 0.75
CA ALA A 131 5.39 -4.12 1.07
C ALA A 131 5.73 -4.21 2.57
N LEU A 132 4.73 -4.22 3.44
CA LEU A 132 4.88 -4.45 4.89
C LEU A 132 5.11 -5.94 5.24
N GLY A 133 4.94 -6.87 4.29
CA GLY A 133 5.00 -8.30 4.52
C GLY A 133 3.70 -8.88 5.08
N LEU A 134 2.58 -8.18 4.88
CA LEU A 134 1.24 -8.57 5.33
C LEU A 134 0.44 -9.15 4.15
N GLU A 135 -0.56 -9.99 4.46
CA GLU A 135 -1.47 -10.52 3.44
C GLU A 135 -2.35 -9.40 2.84
N PRO A 136 -2.62 -9.43 1.51
CA PRO A 136 -3.52 -8.50 0.86
C PRO A 136 -4.95 -8.60 1.42
N LEU A 137 -5.67 -7.46 1.48
CA LEU A 137 -7.10 -7.46 1.84
C LEU A 137 -7.94 -8.14 0.76
N GLY A 138 -7.51 -8.04 -0.51
CA GLY A 138 -8.18 -8.67 -1.64
C GLY A 138 -8.25 -10.19 -1.53
N SER A 139 -7.25 -10.86 -0.97
CA SER A 139 -7.28 -12.31 -0.72
C SER A 139 -8.33 -12.68 0.34
N GLU A 140 -8.48 -11.87 1.40
CA GLU A 140 -9.55 -12.03 2.38
C GLU A 140 -10.93 -11.70 1.80
N SER A 141 -11.03 -10.73 0.86
CA SER A 141 -12.31 -10.36 0.25
C SER A 141 -12.80 -11.40 -0.75
N GLU A 142 -11.92 -12.04 -1.51
CA GLU A 142 -12.27 -13.15 -2.41
C GLU A 142 -12.70 -14.40 -1.63
N GLU A 143 -11.99 -14.74 -0.57
CA GLU A 143 -12.35 -15.85 0.31
C GLU A 143 -13.66 -15.57 1.06
N ARG A 144 -13.84 -14.33 1.57
CA ARG A 144 -15.09 -13.88 2.18
C ARG A 144 -16.25 -13.80 1.17
N ALA A 145 -16.00 -13.36 -0.05
CA ALA A 145 -17.00 -13.33 -1.11
C ALA A 145 -17.40 -14.74 -1.53
N SER A 146 -16.42 -15.66 -1.68
CA SER A 146 -16.66 -17.07 -1.91
C SER A 146 -17.46 -17.73 -0.76
N LEU A 147 -17.08 -17.43 0.49
CA LEU A 147 -17.77 -17.93 1.67
C LEU A 147 -19.19 -17.38 1.79
N ARG A 148 -19.40 -16.08 1.45
CA ARG A 148 -20.74 -15.48 1.40
C ARG A 148 -21.63 -16.11 0.34
N LEU A 149 -21.11 -16.41 -0.85
CA LEU A 149 -21.82 -17.13 -1.89
C LEU A 149 -22.19 -18.53 -1.41
N GLN A 150 -21.25 -19.29 -0.83
CA GLN A 150 -21.50 -20.62 -0.28
C GLN A 150 -22.56 -20.58 0.86
N VAL A 151 -22.46 -19.61 1.76
CA VAL A 151 -23.44 -19.42 2.84
C VAL A 151 -24.81 -19.02 2.27
N SER A 152 -24.85 -18.13 1.26
CA SER A 152 -26.12 -17.75 0.60
C SER A 152 -26.79 -18.91 -0.09
N ASP A 153 -26.04 -19.76 -0.77
CA ASP A 153 -26.56 -20.96 -1.45
C ASP A 153 -27.02 -22.00 -0.41
N ALA A 154 -26.26 -22.20 0.66
CA ALA A 154 -26.65 -23.07 1.76
C ALA A 154 -27.93 -22.59 2.46
N VAL A 155 -28.07 -21.28 2.68
CA VAL A 155 -29.28 -20.67 3.25
C VAL A 155 -30.49 -20.83 2.33
N ARG A 156 -30.31 -20.69 1.01
CA ARG A 156 -31.40 -20.92 0.02
C ARG A 156 -31.84 -22.38 -0.05
N ALA A 157 -30.93 -23.31 0.17
CA ALA A 157 -31.19 -24.75 0.11
C ALA A 157 -31.68 -25.33 1.45
N ALA A 158 -31.52 -24.63 2.56
CA ALA A 158 -31.83 -25.10 3.89
C ALA A 158 -33.33 -24.97 4.23
N ASP A 159 -33.84 -25.95 4.95
CA ASP A 159 -35.19 -25.90 5.49
C ASP A 159 -35.34 -24.89 6.67
N PRO A 160 -36.57 -24.44 6.98
CA PRO A 160 -36.78 -23.42 8.02
C PRO A 160 -36.30 -23.79 9.42
N GLU A 161 -36.30 -25.08 9.78
CA GLU A 161 -35.83 -25.52 11.10
C GLU A 161 -34.31 -25.48 11.22
N SER A 162 -33.60 -25.88 10.18
CA SER A 162 -32.13 -25.78 10.10
C SER A 162 -31.66 -24.32 10.17
N LEU A 163 -32.38 -23.39 9.51
CA LEU A 163 -32.09 -21.95 9.59
C LEU A 163 -32.30 -21.38 10.99
N LYS A 164 -33.38 -21.79 11.71
CA LYS A 164 -33.58 -21.38 13.09
C LYS A 164 -32.48 -21.83 14.04
N LYS A 165 -32.05 -23.09 13.92
CA LYS A 165 -30.93 -23.63 14.73
C LYS A 165 -29.63 -22.90 14.48
N ALA A 166 -29.28 -22.61 13.21
CA ALA A 166 -28.10 -21.85 12.85
C ALA A 166 -28.14 -20.42 13.44
N LEU A 167 -29.28 -19.75 13.38
CA LEU A 167 -29.47 -18.40 13.93
C LEU A 167 -29.34 -18.37 15.46
N GLU A 168 -29.81 -19.38 16.18
CA GLU A 168 -29.63 -19.53 17.62
C GLU A 168 -28.17 -19.70 18.03
N ILE A 169 -27.40 -20.48 17.24
CA ILE A 169 -25.95 -20.67 17.49
C ILE A 169 -25.19 -19.35 17.31
N LEU A 170 -25.53 -18.56 16.28
CA LEU A 170 -24.89 -17.27 16.02
C LEU A 170 -25.21 -16.20 17.06
N LYS A 171 -26.40 -16.25 17.69
CA LYS A 171 -26.80 -15.31 18.73
C LYS A 171 -26.17 -15.58 20.11
N ARG A 172 -25.57 -16.75 20.32
CA ARG A 172 -24.93 -17.16 21.58
C ARG A 172 -23.44 -16.78 21.68
N ARG A 173 -22.89 -16.10 20.66
CA ARG A 173 -21.54 -15.55 20.63
C ARG A 173 -21.57 -14.04 20.79
#